data_f0f71b311bee317cecf988b06096debb
#
_entry.id   f0f71b311bee317cecf988b06096debb
#
_cell.length_a   1.000
_cell.length_b   1.000
_cell.length_c   1.000
_cell.angle_alpha   90.00
_cell.angle_beta   90.00
_cell.angle_gamma   90.00
#
_symmetry.space_group_name_H-M   'P 1'
#
loop_
_entity.id
_entity.type
_entity.pdbx_description
1 polymer ?
#
loop_
_entity_poly.entity_id
_entity_poly.type
_entity_poly.pdbx_seq_one_letter_code
_entity_poly.pdbx_strand_id
1 'polypeptide(L)'
;KSIHDKNGVIVAYSIAELEIIQSIVSKENLPDIDYLNLARAARSWKNKFYKEAFDKLPELRKHSNNFIAKKNSLASIMRLLPSKAQAPNDYAPGKTTSRINAIIKGFKVRKEYSKLTPVQKAKATKLLKHNHYDVTILRVLLEEIIQNDPSRLAKAIYKLSDIKS
;
A
#
# COMPACT_ATOMS: atom_id res chain seq x y z
N LYS A 1 11.15 -20.73 -4.05
CA LYS A 1 9.91 -21.04 -4.80
C LYS A 1 9.31 -19.73 -5.27
N SER A 2 9.10 -19.57 -6.56
CA SER A 2 8.56 -18.33 -7.15
C SER A 2 7.05 -18.19 -6.86
N ILE A 3 6.50 -17.00 -7.06
CA ILE A 3 5.05 -16.75 -6.95
C ILE A 3 4.28 -17.67 -7.92
N HIS A 4 4.85 -17.97 -9.08
CA HIS A 4 4.27 -18.86 -10.08
C HIS A 4 4.08 -20.30 -9.60
N ASP A 5 5.03 -20.82 -8.83
CA ASP A 5 4.95 -22.20 -8.31
C ASP A 5 3.82 -22.42 -7.32
N LYS A 6 3.13 -21.34 -6.90
CA LYS A 6 2.11 -21.36 -5.84
C LYS A 6 0.75 -20.81 -6.27
N ASN A 7 0.54 -20.52 -7.55
CA ASN A 7 -0.69 -19.80 -8.01
C ASN A 7 -0.96 -18.56 -7.17
N GLY A 8 0.09 -17.81 -6.85
CA GLY A 8 0.00 -16.64 -5.98
C GLY A 8 -0.58 -15.43 -6.72
N VAL A 9 -1.27 -14.58 -5.97
CA VAL A 9 -1.79 -13.29 -6.44
C VAL A 9 -1.04 -12.17 -5.74
N ILE A 10 -0.56 -11.17 -6.49
CA ILE A 10 0.03 -9.98 -5.90
C ILE A 10 -1.09 -9.08 -5.37
N VAL A 11 -0.97 -8.65 -4.12
CA VAL A 11 -1.93 -7.71 -3.53
C VAL A 11 -1.29 -6.32 -3.52
N ALA A 12 -1.93 -5.35 -4.17
CA ALA A 12 -1.48 -3.97 -4.20
C ALA A 12 -2.63 -3.00 -3.89
N TYR A 13 -2.32 -1.87 -3.27
CA TYR A 13 -3.30 -0.82 -3.00
C TYR A 13 -3.20 0.34 -4.00
N SER A 14 -2.05 0.61 -4.55
CA SER A 14 -1.85 1.68 -5.54
C SER A 14 -1.45 1.14 -6.91
N ILE A 15 -1.81 1.88 -7.96
CA ILE A 15 -1.42 1.54 -9.32
C ILE A 15 0.11 1.69 -9.52
N ALA A 16 0.73 2.64 -8.83
CA ALA A 16 2.17 2.87 -8.91
C ALA A 16 3.01 1.66 -8.46
N GLU A 17 2.54 0.89 -7.48
CA GLU A 17 3.18 -0.36 -7.07
C GLU A 17 3.10 -1.40 -8.19
N LEU A 18 1.95 -1.47 -8.85
CA LEU A 18 1.70 -2.42 -9.94
C LEU A 18 2.50 -2.07 -11.19
N GLU A 19 2.64 -0.79 -11.53
CA GLU A 19 3.47 -0.31 -12.65
C GLU A 19 4.95 -0.70 -12.47
N ILE A 20 5.47 -0.59 -11.25
CA ILE A 20 6.84 -1.02 -10.93
C ILE A 20 6.98 -2.53 -11.12
N ILE A 21 6.03 -3.32 -10.61
CA ILE A 21 6.06 -4.79 -10.74
C ILE A 21 5.93 -5.19 -12.20
N GLN A 22 5.03 -4.57 -12.97
CA GLN A 22 4.88 -4.81 -14.41
C GLN A 22 6.18 -4.54 -15.16
N SER A 23 6.86 -3.43 -14.84
CA SER A 23 8.15 -3.11 -15.44
C SER A 23 9.21 -4.18 -15.16
N ILE A 24 9.24 -4.76 -13.97
CA ILE A 24 10.16 -5.86 -13.62
C ILE A 24 9.78 -7.13 -14.36
N VAL A 25 8.50 -7.52 -14.36
CA VAL A 25 7.99 -8.72 -15.05
C VAL A 25 8.32 -8.67 -16.52
N SER A 26 8.08 -7.52 -17.18
CA SER A 26 8.37 -7.32 -18.61
C SER A 26 9.87 -7.36 -18.90
N LYS A 27 10.69 -6.71 -18.08
CA LYS A 27 12.15 -6.65 -18.25
C LYS A 27 12.80 -8.02 -18.11
N GLU A 28 12.33 -8.82 -17.18
CA GLU A 28 12.88 -10.16 -16.88
C GLU A 28 12.19 -11.29 -17.67
N ASN A 29 11.30 -10.94 -18.63
CA ASN A 29 10.49 -11.89 -19.40
C ASN A 29 9.78 -12.94 -18.50
N LEU A 30 9.29 -12.51 -17.35
CA LEU A 30 8.58 -13.40 -16.43
C LEU A 30 7.15 -13.62 -16.94
N PRO A 31 6.55 -14.80 -16.63
CA PRO A 31 5.14 -15.06 -16.93
C PRO A 31 4.23 -14.02 -16.31
N ASP A 32 3.09 -13.75 -16.96
CA ASP A 32 2.09 -12.82 -16.47
C ASP A 32 1.51 -13.28 -15.12
N ILE A 33 1.28 -12.35 -14.23
CA ILE A 33 0.89 -12.58 -12.84
C ILE A 33 -0.47 -11.97 -12.58
N ASP A 34 -1.31 -12.67 -11.83
CA ASP A 34 -2.56 -12.12 -11.33
C ASP A 34 -2.29 -11.12 -10.21
N TYR A 35 -3.02 -9.99 -10.20
CA TYR A 35 -2.98 -9.05 -9.11
C TYR A 35 -4.38 -8.72 -8.59
N LEU A 36 -4.46 -8.48 -7.29
CA LEU A 36 -5.64 -7.97 -6.61
C LEU A 36 -5.51 -6.47 -6.40
N ASN A 37 -6.38 -5.69 -7.04
CA ASN A 37 -6.52 -4.25 -6.77
C ASN A 37 -7.30 -4.04 -5.48
N LEU A 38 -6.59 -4.04 -4.35
CA LEU A 38 -7.21 -3.93 -3.03
C LEU A 38 -7.89 -2.58 -2.82
N ALA A 39 -7.42 -1.50 -3.45
CA ALA A 39 -8.10 -0.19 -3.38
C ALA A 39 -9.52 -0.24 -3.98
N ARG A 40 -9.70 -0.98 -5.08
CA ARG A 40 -11.02 -1.18 -5.70
C ARG A 40 -11.94 -2.02 -4.81
N ALA A 41 -11.44 -3.12 -4.29
CA ALA A 41 -12.19 -3.97 -3.36
C ALA A 41 -12.58 -3.21 -2.08
N ALA A 42 -11.63 -2.48 -1.49
CA ALA A 42 -11.84 -1.68 -0.29
C ALA A 42 -12.84 -0.54 -0.47
N ARG A 43 -12.83 0.13 -1.63
CA ARG A 43 -13.82 1.17 -1.96
C ARG A 43 -15.22 0.58 -2.02
N SER A 44 -15.36 -0.57 -2.66
CA SER A 44 -16.65 -1.26 -2.78
C SER A 44 -17.16 -1.75 -1.41
N TRP A 45 -16.28 -2.36 -0.60
CA TRP A 45 -16.57 -2.79 0.77
C TRP A 45 -16.99 -1.61 1.65
N LYS A 46 -16.21 -0.53 1.67
CA LYS A 46 -16.52 0.70 2.41
C LYS A 46 -17.89 1.27 2.03
N ASN A 47 -18.18 1.35 0.74
CA ASN A 47 -19.45 1.93 0.27
C ASN A 47 -20.66 1.09 0.65
N LYS A 48 -20.49 -0.22 0.78
CA LYS A 48 -21.59 -1.13 1.17
C LYS A 48 -21.82 -1.11 2.68
N PHE A 49 -20.76 -1.20 3.49
CA PHE A 49 -20.89 -1.47 4.91
C PHE A 49 -20.65 -0.25 5.81
N TYR A 50 -19.90 0.75 5.34
CA TYR A 50 -19.39 1.83 6.18
C TYR A 50 -19.54 3.22 5.57
N LYS A 51 -20.39 3.39 4.57
CA LYS A 51 -20.54 4.68 3.87
C LYS A 51 -20.85 5.82 4.84
N GLU A 52 -21.87 5.65 5.68
CA GLU A 52 -22.29 6.71 6.62
C GLU A 52 -21.22 7.01 7.68
N ALA A 53 -20.61 5.96 8.26
CA ALA A 53 -19.56 6.12 9.25
C ALA A 53 -18.34 6.83 8.64
N PHE A 54 -17.99 6.46 7.40
CA PHE A 54 -16.88 7.04 6.67
C PHE A 54 -17.12 8.52 6.34
N ASP A 55 -18.30 8.87 5.86
CA ASP A 55 -18.64 10.24 5.48
C ASP A 55 -18.73 11.19 6.70
N LYS A 56 -18.87 10.64 7.92
CA LYS A 56 -18.86 11.38 9.18
C LYS A 56 -17.45 11.64 9.74
N LEU A 57 -16.38 11.05 9.17
CA LEU A 57 -15.02 11.24 9.67
C LEU A 57 -14.60 12.72 9.56
N PRO A 58 -14.16 13.36 10.67
CA PRO A 58 -13.86 14.80 10.72
C PRO A 58 -12.79 15.24 9.71
N GLU A 59 -11.78 14.40 9.51
CA GLU A 59 -10.67 14.67 8.59
C GLU A 59 -11.09 14.68 7.11
N LEU A 60 -12.24 14.11 6.78
CA LEU A 60 -12.79 14.13 5.42
C LEU A 60 -13.67 15.33 5.15
N ARG A 61 -14.02 16.11 6.19
CA ARG A 61 -14.84 17.32 6.06
C ARG A 61 -14.02 18.54 5.67
N LYS A 62 -12.70 18.48 5.78
CA LYS A 62 -11.83 19.60 5.40
C LYS A 62 -11.76 19.73 3.88
N HIS A 63 -12.22 20.86 3.35
CA HIS A 63 -12.12 21.20 1.93
C HIS A 63 -10.64 21.34 1.52
N SER A 64 -10.11 20.40 0.79
CA SER A 64 -8.80 20.51 0.14
C SER A 64 -8.94 20.07 -1.32
N ASN A 65 -8.17 20.69 -2.21
CA ASN A 65 -8.17 20.38 -3.65
C ASN A 65 -7.84 18.89 -3.97
N ASN A 66 -7.30 18.14 -2.98
CA ASN A 66 -6.99 16.72 -3.07
C ASN A 66 -7.95 15.85 -2.24
N PHE A 67 -9.15 16.35 -1.92
CA PHE A 67 -10.11 15.66 -1.05
C PHE A 67 -10.48 14.26 -1.57
N ILE A 68 -10.77 14.12 -2.86
CA ILE A 68 -11.20 12.84 -3.46
C ILE A 68 -10.09 11.79 -3.37
N ALA A 69 -8.85 12.17 -3.68
CA ALA A 69 -7.70 11.27 -3.59
C ALA A 69 -7.45 10.82 -2.14
N LYS A 70 -7.55 11.75 -1.18
CA LYS A 70 -7.42 11.45 0.24
C LYS A 70 -8.57 10.59 0.78
N LYS A 71 -9.80 10.82 0.29
CA LYS A 71 -11.00 10.08 0.71
C LYS A 71 -10.89 8.57 0.50
N ASN A 72 -10.19 8.13 -0.53
CA ASN A 72 -10.02 6.69 -0.83
C ASN A 72 -8.59 6.20 -0.57
N SER A 73 -7.77 6.97 0.14
CA SER A 73 -6.44 6.51 0.55
C SER A 73 -6.54 5.36 1.55
N LEU A 74 -5.52 4.50 1.58
CA LEU A 74 -5.42 3.44 2.58
C LEU A 74 -5.60 3.99 3.99
N ALA A 75 -4.91 5.09 4.32
CA ALA A 75 -5.00 5.74 5.62
C ALA A 75 -6.42 6.16 6.01
N SER A 76 -7.24 6.62 5.05
CA SER A 76 -8.64 7.00 5.31
C SER A 76 -9.53 5.79 5.52
N ILE A 77 -9.36 4.73 4.73
CA ILE A 77 -10.13 3.49 4.88
C ILE A 77 -9.78 2.78 6.18
N MET A 78 -8.54 2.85 6.59
CA MET A 78 -8.05 2.28 7.86
C MET A 78 -8.76 2.81 9.10
N ARG A 79 -9.35 4.02 9.04
CA ARG A 79 -10.15 4.56 10.14
C ARG A 79 -11.41 3.77 10.45
N LEU A 80 -11.83 2.91 9.53
CA LEU A 80 -12.98 2.01 9.69
C LEU A 80 -12.58 0.67 10.34
N LEU A 81 -11.29 0.38 10.39
CA LEU A 81 -10.77 -0.85 10.95
C LEU A 81 -10.48 -0.70 12.46
N PRO A 82 -10.39 -1.80 13.21
CA PRO A 82 -10.02 -1.77 14.62
C PRO A 82 -8.75 -0.97 14.87
N SER A 83 -8.68 -0.22 15.98
CA SER A 83 -7.56 0.66 16.32
C SER A 83 -6.19 -0.02 16.31
N LYS A 84 -6.14 -1.33 16.56
CA LYS A 84 -4.92 -2.15 16.53
C LYS A 84 -4.25 -2.20 15.15
N ALA A 85 -4.99 -1.90 14.09
CA ALA A 85 -4.48 -1.90 12.72
C ALA A 85 -3.92 -0.53 12.29
N GLN A 86 -4.02 0.51 13.12
CA GLN A 86 -3.57 1.85 12.77
C GLN A 86 -2.07 2.02 13.04
N ALA A 87 -1.37 2.62 12.07
CA ALA A 87 0.05 2.93 12.25
C ALA A 87 0.24 3.99 13.34
N PRO A 88 1.26 3.86 14.21
CA PRO A 88 1.64 4.91 15.14
C PRO A 88 1.98 6.22 14.42
N ASN A 89 1.73 7.36 15.08
CA ASN A 89 1.94 8.71 14.52
C ASN A 89 3.36 8.94 13.96
N ASP A 90 4.38 8.30 14.54
CA ASP A 90 5.76 8.38 14.07
C ASP A 90 5.99 7.83 12.66
N TYR A 91 5.06 7.02 12.17
CA TYR A 91 5.11 6.41 10.83
C TYR A 91 4.11 7.05 9.87
N ALA A 92 3.53 8.19 10.25
CA ALA A 92 2.56 8.93 9.44
C ALA A 92 3.08 9.22 8.01
N PRO A 93 2.19 9.22 7.00
CA PRO A 93 2.54 9.55 5.63
C PRO A 93 3.13 10.97 5.52
N GLY A 94 3.92 11.21 4.46
CA GLY A 94 4.51 12.53 4.18
C GLY A 94 6.01 12.64 4.52
N LYS A 95 6.59 11.70 5.27
CA LYS A 95 8.03 11.68 5.57
C LYS A 95 8.83 10.62 4.80
N THR A 96 8.15 9.80 4.01
CA THR A 96 8.75 8.67 3.28
C THR A 96 9.79 9.15 2.26
N THR A 97 9.43 10.10 1.41
CA THR A 97 10.33 10.66 0.38
C THR A 97 11.61 11.26 0.99
N SER A 98 11.49 12.03 2.09
CA SER A 98 12.65 12.63 2.74
C SER A 98 13.58 11.57 3.37
N ARG A 99 13.01 10.47 3.87
CA ARG A 99 13.77 9.32 4.40
C ARG A 99 14.50 8.58 3.29
N ILE A 100 13.80 8.28 2.19
CA ILE A 100 14.38 7.62 1.00
C ILE A 100 15.54 8.46 0.45
N ASN A 101 15.33 9.75 0.22
CA ASN A 101 16.37 10.64 -0.30
C ASN A 101 17.61 10.71 0.59
N ALA A 102 17.43 10.73 1.90
CA ALA A 102 18.55 10.71 2.85
C ALA A 102 19.37 9.39 2.78
N ILE A 103 18.69 8.27 2.57
CA ILE A 103 19.31 6.95 2.41
C ILE A 103 20.06 6.88 1.08
N ILE A 104 19.41 7.26 -0.03
CA ILE A 104 20.02 7.29 -1.37
C ILE A 104 21.27 8.17 -1.36
N LYS A 105 21.19 9.38 -0.79
CA LYS A 105 22.35 10.27 -0.65
C LYS A 105 23.48 9.61 0.16
N GLY A 106 23.13 8.90 1.20
CA GLY A 106 24.10 8.13 2.00
C GLY A 106 24.78 7.03 1.19
N PHE A 107 24.00 6.25 0.45
CA PHE A 107 24.53 5.17 -0.39
C PHE A 107 25.39 5.67 -1.57
N LYS A 108 25.05 6.80 -2.18
CA LYS A 108 25.88 7.41 -3.25
C LYS A 108 27.31 7.68 -2.77
N VAL A 109 27.48 8.10 -1.53
CA VAL A 109 28.79 8.44 -0.94
C VAL A 109 29.48 7.22 -0.31
N ARG A 110 28.74 6.40 0.43
CA ARG A 110 29.32 5.38 1.32
C ARG A 110 29.28 3.97 0.75
N LYS A 111 28.47 3.71 -0.28
CA LYS A 111 28.31 2.46 -1.04
C LYS A 111 27.72 1.28 -0.25
N GLU A 112 27.84 1.27 1.08
CA GLU A 112 27.43 0.17 1.95
C GLU A 112 26.56 0.65 3.11
N TYR A 113 25.60 -0.17 3.51
CA TYR A 113 24.72 0.12 4.67
C TYR A 113 25.50 0.25 5.98
N SER A 114 26.52 -0.60 6.17
CA SER A 114 27.38 -0.60 7.36
C SER A 114 28.03 0.77 7.61
N LYS A 115 28.37 1.47 6.53
CA LYS A 115 29.04 2.78 6.54
C LYS A 115 28.08 3.98 6.62
N LEU A 116 26.78 3.77 6.59
CA LEU A 116 25.80 4.85 6.78
C LEU A 116 25.92 5.47 8.18
N THR A 117 25.67 6.77 8.29
CA THR A 117 25.65 7.45 9.61
C THR A 117 24.51 6.91 10.48
N PRO A 118 24.61 7.03 11.83
CA PRO A 118 23.54 6.63 12.73
C PRO A 118 22.19 7.27 12.38
N VAL A 119 22.17 8.54 11.96
CA VAL A 119 20.96 9.25 11.51
C VAL A 119 20.38 8.62 10.25
N GLN A 120 21.21 8.24 9.28
CA GLN A 120 20.76 7.58 8.05
C GLN A 120 20.22 6.18 8.34
N LYS A 121 20.88 5.41 9.21
CA LYS A 121 20.42 4.09 9.67
C LYS A 121 19.08 4.20 10.40
N ALA A 122 18.90 5.20 11.27
CA ALA A 122 17.64 5.44 11.95
C ALA A 122 16.50 5.77 10.96
N LYS A 123 16.78 6.56 9.91
CA LYS A 123 15.81 6.83 8.82
C LYS A 123 15.46 5.57 8.04
N ALA A 124 16.44 4.70 7.76
CA ALA A 124 16.21 3.42 7.10
C ALA A 124 15.33 2.50 7.96
N THR A 125 15.62 2.38 9.24
CA THR A 125 14.82 1.61 10.19
C THR A 125 13.37 2.12 10.25
N LYS A 126 13.16 3.44 10.29
CA LYS A 126 11.82 4.04 10.27
C LYS A 126 11.09 3.76 8.96
N LEU A 127 11.79 3.74 7.82
CA LEU A 127 11.22 3.40 6.53
C LEU A 127 10.77 1.93 6.47
N LEU A 128 11.61 1.01 6.94
CA LEU A 128 11.27 -0.42 7.00
C LEU A 128 10.09 -0.70 7.93
N LYS A 129 10.05 -0.03 9.09
CA LYS A 129 8.90 -0.14 10.00
C LYS A 129 7.62 0.41 9.36
N HIS A 130 7.69 1.55 8.66
CA HIS A 130 6.55 2.09 7.93
C HIS A 130 6.02 1.09 6.90
N ASN A 131 6.91 0.53 6.08
CA ASN A 131 6.53 -0.48 5.09
C ASN A 131 5.95 -1.75 5.73
N HIS A 132 6.51 -2.20 6.85
CA HIS A 132 5.95 -3.33 7.61
C HIS A 132 4.52 -3.05 8.09
N TYR A 133 4.25 -1.83 8.57
CA TYR A 133 2.88 -1.44 8.94
C TYR A 133 1.96 -1.40 7.74
N ASP A 134 2.39 -0.84 6.61
CA ASP A 134 1.57 -0.79 5.39
C ASP A 134 1.17 -2.20 4.93
N VAL A 135 2.12 -3.15 4.93
CA VAL A 135 1.83 -4.56 4.58
C VAL A 135 0.88 -5.21 5.59
N THR A 136 1.10 -4.98 6.89
CA THR A 136 0.22 -5.52 7.94
C THR A 136 -1.20 -4.99 7.80
N ILE A 137 -1.34 -3.72 7.50
CA ILE A 137 -2.61 -3.03 7.27
C ILE A 137 -3.33 -3.57 6.04
N LEU A 138 -2.61 -3.79 4.94
CA LEU A 138 -3.18 -4.40 3.73
C LEU A 138 -3.73 -5.79 4.03
N ARG A 139 -3.02 -6.57 4.83
CA ARG A 139 -3.47 -7.88 5.27
C ARG A 139 -4.75 -7.80 6.09
N VAL A 140 -4.80 -6.93 7.11
CA VAL A 140 -6.00 -6.75 7.96
C VAL A 140 -7.20 -6.32 7.13
N LEU A 141 -7.01 -5.38 6.19
CA LEU A 141 -8.07 -4.93 5.30
C LEU A 141 -8.56 -6.06 4.38
N LEU A 142 -7.64 -6.86 3.86
CA LEU A 142 -7.97 -8.02 3.02
C LEU A 142 -8.78 -9.04 3.80
N GLU A 143 -8.35 -9.40 5.01
CA GLU A 143 -9.06 -10.33 5.91
C GLU A 143 -10.48 -9.83 6.23
N GLU A 144 -10.64 -8.54 6.51
CA GLU A 144 -11.93 -7.91 6.77
C GLU A 144 -12.87 -8.00 5.54
N ILE A 145 -12.36 -7.76 4.35
CA ILE A 145 -13.15 -7.87 3.11
C ILE A 145 -13.53 -9.33 2.85
N ILE A 146 -12.64 -10.28 3.08
CA ILE A 146 -12.90 -11.73 2.93
C ILE A 146 -14.06 -12.15 3.86
N GLN A 147 -14.01 -11.72 5.10
CA GLN A 147 -15.02 -12.09 6.09
C GLN A 147 -16.40 -11.52 5.77
N ASN A 148 -16.47 -10.29 5.27
CA ASN A 148 -17.74 -9.60 5.03
C ASN A 148 -18.32 -9.83 3.63
N ASP A 149 -17.49 -9.91 2.59
CA ASP A 149 -17.96 -10.08 1.21
C ASP A 149 -16.85 -10.58 0.25
N PRO A 150 -16.51 -11.87 0.28
CA PRO A 150 -15.42 -12.43 -0.53
C PRO A 150 -15.65 -12.28 -2.05
N SER A 151 -16.91 -12.18 -2.50
CA SER A 151 -17.23 -12.02 -3.91
C SER A 151 -16.65 -10.75 -4.55
N ARG A 152 -16.33 -9.75 -3.75
CA ARG A 152 -15.73 -8.49 -4.22
C ARG A 152 -14.28 -8.65 -4.60
N LEU A 153 -13.58 -9.59 -3.99
CA LEU A 153 -12.18 -9.85 -4.34
C LEU A 153 -12.07 -10.42 -5.75
N ALA A 154 -12.92 -11.38 -6.10
CA ALA A 154 -12.94 -11.94 -7.45
C ALA A 154 -13.13 -10.88 -8.54
N LYS A 155 -13.95 -9.84 -8.26
CA LYS A 155 -14.19 -8.71 -9.17
C LYS A 155 -13.04 -7.68 -9.21
N ALA A 156 -12.04 -7.84 -8.38
CA ALA A 156 -10.89 -6.94 -8.27
C ALA A 156 -9.56 -7.63 -8.64
N ILE A 157 -9.62 -8.88 -9.14
CA ILE A 157 -8.46 -9.60 -9.68
C ILE A 157 -8.33 -9.29 -11.17
N TYR A 158 -7.13 -9.01 -11.62
CA TYR A 158 -6.76 -8.64 -12.99
C TYR A 158 -5.43 -9.28 -13.36
N LYS A 159 -5.13 -9.36 -14.65
CA LYS A 159 -3.80 -9.66 -15.16
C LYS A 159 -2.90 -8.43 -15.07
N LEU A 160 -1.65 -8.63 -14.74
CA LEU A 160 -0.68 -7.52 -14.66
C LEU A 160 -0.46 -6.88 -16.03
N SER A 161 -0.56 -7.66 -17.11
CA SER A 161 -0.52 -7.19 -18.50
C SER A 161 -1.66 -6.24 -18.87
N ASP A 162 -2.79 -6.28 -18.15
CA ASP A 162 -3.96 -5.41 -18.42
C ASP A 162 -3.78 -3.97 -17.91
N ILE A 163 -2.70 -3.69 -17.17
CA ILE A 163 -2.38 -2.33 -16.73
C ILE A 163 -1.93 -1.54 -17.95
N LYS A 164 -2.76 -0.58 -18.35
CA LYS A 164 -2.38 0.38 -19.39
C LYS A 164 -1.40 1.38 -18.79
N SER A 165 -0.19 1.38 -19.31
CA SER A 165 0.83 2.40 -19.07
C SER A 165 0.41 3.78 -19.61
#